data_50b248cac5e10b6a51cdbf43d06fb767
#
_entry.id   50b248cac5e10b6a51cdbf43d06fb767
#
_cell.length_a   1.000
_cell.length_b   1.000
_cell.length_c   1.000
_cell.angle_alpha   90.00
_cell.angle_beta   90.00
_cell.angle_gamma   90.00
#
_symmetry.space_group_name_H-M   'P 1'
#
loop_
_entity.id
_entity.type
_entity.pdbx_description
1 polymer ?
#
loop_
_entity_poly.entity_id
_entity_poly.type
_entity_poly.pdbx_seq_one_letter_code
_entity_poly.pdbx_strand_id
1 'polypeptide(L)'
;MNKLQVQALLTYASAFDNRLVTDIQVAAWMEALVTDMRLDVAKEAIRQFFASPEYTRKRPYLMPADLNAFWRKWKRDHNPSEGDITREMAALGIEGDASWEYRRNRLSGRTIDESAQAAKRFRGLDSARGLSRLGEILPRSACRTQQ
;
A
#
# COMPACT_ATOMS: atom_id res chain seq x y z
N MET A 1 -7.90 1.51 1.21
CA MET A 1 -8.46 2.89 1.13
C MET A 1 -9.16 3.27 2.43
N ASN A 2 -9.23 4.58 2.79
CA ASN A 2 -10.01 5.06 3.94
C ASN A 2 -11.45 5.46 3.53
N LYS A 3 -12.34 5.76 4.53
CA LYS A 3 -13.76 6.12 4.30
C LYS A 3 -13.92 7.27 3.32
N LEU A 4 -13.14 8.35 3.46
CA LEU A 4 -13.22 9.53 2.57
C LEU A 4 -12.83 9.19 1.12
N GLN A 5 -11.85 8.32 0.94
CA GLN A 5 -11.42 7.88 -0.38
C GLN A 5 -12.50 7.01 -1.05
N VAL A 6 -13.14 6.12 -0.30
CA VAL A 6 -14.24 5.29 -0.84
C VAL A 6 -15.45 6.15 -1.18
N GLN A 7 -15.78 7.13 -0.34
CA GLN A 7 -16.86 8.07 -0.63
C GLN A 7 -16.56 8.88 -1.90
N ALA A 8 -15.35 9.41 -2.04
CA ALA A 8 -14.93 10.13 -3.25
C ALA A 8 -14.97 9.24 -4.50
N LEU A 9 -14.61 7.96 -4.35
CA LEU A 9 -14.66 6.98 -5.43
C LEU A 9 -16.10 6.70 -5.88
N LEU A 10 -17.02 6.50 -4.94
CA LEU A 10 -18.45 6.29 -5.23
C LEU A 10 -19.09 7.53 -5.84
N THR A 11 -18.75 8.72 -5.34
CA THR A 11 -19.18 9.99 -5.93
C THR A 11 -18.68 10.13 -7.37
N TYR A 12 -17.43 9.70 -7.65
CA TYR A 12 -16.92 9.68 -9.01
C TYR A 12 -17.69 8.69 -9.91
N ALA A 13 -18.01 7.50 -9.41
CA ALA A 13 -18.80 6.50 -10.14
C ALA A 13 -20.22 6.98 -10.41
N SER A 14 -20.83 7.73 -9.47
CA SER A 14 -22.19 8.25 -9.62
C SER A 14 -22.37 9.22 -10.80
N ALA A 15 -21.28 9.86 -11.25
CA ALA A 15 -21.29 10.70 -12.44
C ALA A 15 -21.56 9.90 -13.73
N PHE A 16 -21.36 8.58 -13.73
CA PHE A 16 -21.58 7.72 -14.89
C PHE A 16 -22.88 6.92 -14.83
N ASP A 17 -23.31 6.50 -13.64
CA ASP A 17 -24.46 5.59 -13.47
C ASP A 17 -25.56 6.12 -12.54
N ASN A 18 -25.46 7.38 -12.10
CA ASN A 18 -26.44 8.06 -11.25
C ASN A 18 -26.78 7.31 -9.95
N ARG A 19 -25.83 6.49 -9.42
CA ARG A 19 -26.05 5.79 -8.15
C ARG A 19 -26.18 6.77 -6.98
N LEU A 20 -27.03 6.45 -6.05
CA LEU A 20 -27.12 7.19 -4.80
C LEU A 20 -25.96 6.78 -3.87
N VAL A 21 -25.16 7.73 -3.44
CA VAL A 21 -24.04 7.47 -2.50
C VAL A 21 -24.54 7.66 -1.07
N THR A 22 -24.66 6.55 -0.34
CA THR A 22 -25.09 6.52 1.07
C THR A 22 -23.97 6.04 1.98
N ASP A 23 -24.04 6.36 3.27
CA ASP A 23 -23.07 5.85 4.26
C ASP A 23 -23.03 4.32 4.32
N ILE A 24 -24.18 3.67 4.13
CA ILE A 24 -24.27 2.20 4.10
C ILE A 24 -23.49 1.64 2.90
N GLN A 25 -23.65 2.25 1.72
CA GLN A 25 -22.87 1.84 0.54
C GLN A 25 -21.37 2.07 0.76
N VAL A 26 -20.99 3.22 1.32
CA VAL A 26 -19.57 3.50 1.63
C VAL A 26 -19.01 2.44 2.57
N ALA A 27 -19.72 2.06 3.63
CA ALA A 27 -19.30 1.03 4.57
C ALA A 27 -19.15 -0.34 3.87
N ALA A 28 -20.17 -0.76 3.11
CA ALA A 28 -20.15 -2.04 2.38
C ALA A 28 -18.99 -2.10 1.36
N TRP A 29 -18.73 -1.00 0.66
CA TRP A 29 -17.62 -0.94 -0.28
C TRP A 29 -16.25 -0.95 0.40
N MET A 30 -16.13 -0.32 1.58
CA MET A 30 -14.90 -0.39 2.39
C MET A 30 -14.54 -1.83 2.79
N GLU A 31 -15.55 -2.63 3.14
CA GLU A 31 -15.36 -4.04 3.50
C GLU A 31 -15.03 -4.92 2.29
N ALA A 32 -15.63 -4.61 1.14
CA ALA A 32 -15.49 -5.42 -0.07
C ALA A 32 -14.23 -5.09 -0.90
N LEU A 33 -13.69 -3.88 -0.79
CA LEU A 33 -12.49 -3.47 -1.53
C LEU A 33 -11.22 -3.96 -0.83
N VAL A 34 -10.23 -4.36 -1.62
CA VAL A 34 -8.90 -4.70 -1.08
C VAL A 34 -8.26 -3.46 -0.42
N THR A 35 -7.65 -3.66 0.75
CA THR A 35 -7.17 -2.58 1.63
C THR A 35 -6.04 -1.76 1.03
N ASP A 36 -5.19 -2.37 0.20
CA ASP A 36 -4.01 -1.76 -0.42
C ASP A 36 -4.31 -1.07 -1.76
N MET A 37 -5.57 -1.05 -2.21
CA MET A 37 -5.95 -0.40 -3.47
C MET A 37 -5.70 1.10 -3.41
N ARG A 38 -5.05 1.64 -4.45
CA ARG A 38 -4.79 3.08 -4.61
C ARG A 38 -5.99 3.76 -5.24
N LEU A 39 -6.30 4.97 -4.77
CA LEU A 39 -7.47 5.74 -5.25
C LEU A 39 -7.36 6.14 -6.73
N ASP A 40 -6.16 6.50 -7.20
CA ASP A 40 -5.91 6.85 -8.59
C ASP A 40 -6.16 5.66 -9.53
N VAL A 41 -5.69 4.48 -9.15
CA VAL A 41 -5.90 3.24 -9.91
C VAL A 41 -7.38 2.82 -9.90
N ALA A 42 -8.06 2.99 -8.76
CA ALA A 42 -9.49 2.71 -8.67
C ALA A 42 -10.33 3.65 -9.56
N LYS A 43 -9.98 4.94 -9.65
CA LYS A 43 -10.63 5.89 -10.58
C LYS A 43 -10.37 5.51 -12.04
N GLU A 44 -9.16 5.07 -12.36
CA GLU A 44 -8.84 4.57 -13.70
C GLU A 44 -9.66 3.32 -14.05
N ALA A 45 -9.82 2.39 -13.11
CA ALA A 45 -10.67 1.21 -13.28
C ALA A 45 -12.12 1.60 -13.59
N ILE A 46 -12.69 2.58 -12.87
CA ILE A 46 -14.05 3.09 -13.14
C ILE A 46 -14.14 3.66 -14.55
N ARG A 47 -13.19 4.49 -14.94
CA ARG A 47 -13.16 5.09 -16.28
C ARG A 47 -13.12 4.02 -17.38
N GLN A 48 -12.25 3.02 -17.25
CA GLN A 48 -12.14 1.93 -18.22
C GLN A 48 -13.39 1.06 -18.25
N PHE A 49 -14.02 0.79 -17.09
CA PHE A 49 -15.26 0.04 -17.01
C PHE A 49 -16.36 0.72 -17.83
N PHE A 50 -16.62 2.00 -17.60
CA PHE A 50 -17.67 2.75 -18.29
C PHE A 50 -17.35 3.08 -19.76
N ALA A 51 -16.08 3.12 -20.13
CA ALA A 51 -15.64 3.26 -21.52
C ALA A 51 -15.63 1.92 -22.30
N SER A 52 -15.88 0.80 -21.64
CA SER A 52 -15.77 -0.52 -22.27
C SER A 52 -16.91 -0.77 -23.26
N PRO A 53 -16.67 -1.50 -24.36
CA PRO A 53 -17.74 -1.92 -25.30
C PRO A 53 -18.78 -2.81 -24.62
N GLU A 54 -18.39 -3.56 -23.60
CA GLU A 54 -19.31 -4.39 -22.82
C GLU A 54 -20.32 -3.55 -22.03
N TYR A 55 -19.86 -2.45 -21.41
CA TYR A 55 -20.76 -1.51 -20.75
C TYR A 55 -21.78 -0.92 -21.72
N THR A 56 -21.34 -0.48 -22.89
CA THR A 56 -22.23 0.08 -23.92
C THR A 56 -23.31 -0.91 -24.35
N ARG A 57 -22.98 -2.21 -24.42
CA ARG A 57 -23.91 -3.25 -24.88
C ARG A 57 -24.85 -3.79 -23.81
N LYS A 58 -24.32 -4.02 -22.56
CA LYS A 58 -25.07 -4.69 -21.48
C LYS A 58 -25.45 -3.78 -20.32
N ARG A 59 -24.80 -2.63 -20.20
CA ARG A 59 -24.92 -1.68 -19.07
C ARG A 59 -24.85 -2.37 -17.70
N PRO A 60 -23.80 -3.19 -17.46
CA PRO A 60 -23.65 -3.87 -16.19
C PRO A 60 -23.47 -2.85 -15.05
N TYR A 61 -23.92 -3.21 -13.85
CA TYR A 61 -23.71 -2.39 -12.66
C TYR A 61 -22.30 -2.58 -12.14
N LEU A 62 -21.56 -1.50 -11.91
CA LEU A 62 -20.20 -1.55 -11.37
C LEU A 62 -20.22 -2.05 -9.92
N MET A 63 -19.48 -3.12 -9.65
CA MET A 63 -19.36 -3.76 -8.34
C MET A 63 -17.93 -3.65 -7.79
N PRO A 64 -17.73 -3.75 -6.45
CA PRO A 64 -16.39 -3.80 -5.86
C PRO A 64 -15.50 -4.91 -6.45
N ALA A 65 -16.10 -6.02 -6.85
CA ALA A 65 -15.40 -7.15 -7.48
C ALA A 65 -14.68 -6.75 -8.78
N ASP A 66 -15.27 -5.85 -9.57
CA ASP A 66 -14.69 -5.36 -10.83
C ASP A 66 -13.42 -4.55 -10.55
N LEU A 67 -13.46 -3.67 -9.54
CA LEU A 67 -12.30 -2.90 -9.12
C LEU A 67 -11.21 -3.80 -8.55
N ASN A 68 -11.57 -4.79 -7.75
CA ASN A 68 -10.62 -5.76 -7.22
C ASN A 68 -9.95 -6.60 -8.32
N ALA A 69 -10.70 -6.97 -9.35
CA ALA A 69 -10.16 -7.68 -10.52
C ALA A 69 -9.19 -6.78 -11.31
N PHE A 70 -9.57 -5.54 -11.55
CA PHE A 70 -8.72 -4.55 -12.20
C PHE A 70 -7.43 -4.32 -11.40
N TRP A 71 -7.53 -4.14 -10.06
CA TRP A 71 -6.38 -3.93 -9.18
C TRP A 71 -5.39 -5.11 -9.22
N ARG A 72 -5.89 -6.36 -9.20
CA ARG A 72 -5.03 -7.55 -9.31
C ARG A 72 -4.30 -7.58 -10.65
N LYS A 73 -4.99 -7.24 -11.76
CA LYS A 73 -4.39 -7.14 -13.08
C LYS A 73 -3.33 -6.04 -13.11
N TRP A 74 -3.69 -4.84 -12.64
CA TRP A 74 -2.79 -3.70 -12.58
C TRP A 74 -1.52 -4.01 -11.79
N LYS A 75 -1.65 -4.61 -10.61
CA LYS A 75 -0.48 -5.04 -9.80
C LYS A 75 0.40 -6.02 -10.55
N ARG A 76 -0.17 -6.99 -11.23
CA ARG A 76 0.61 -7.97 -12.01
C ARG A 76 1.38 -7.32 -13.16
N ASP A 77 0.77 -6.32 -13.80
CA ASP A 77 1.34 -5.65 -14.97
C ASP A 77 2.37 -4.55 -14.57
N HIS A 78 2.27 -4.01 -13.36
CA HIS A 78 3.10 -2.88 -12.89
C HIS A 78 4.02 -3.22 -11.72
N ASN A 79 3.89 -4.39 -11.11
CA ASN A 79 4.85 -4.80 -10.07
C ASN A 79 6.18 -5.15 -10.73
N PRO A 80 7.28 -4.67 -10.13
CA PRO A 80 8.61 -5.07 -10.57
C PRO A 80 8.83 -6.57 -10.36
N SER A 81 9.62 -7.18 -11.23
CA SER A 81 10.07 -8.56 -11.01
C SER A 81 10.99 -8.63 -9.78
N GLU A 82 11.16 -9.83 -9.21
CA GLU A 82 12.13 -10.04 -8.11
C GLU A 82 13.55 -9.66 -8.52
N GLY A 83 13.91 -9.87 -9.78
CA GLY A 83 15.22 -9.46 -10.32
C GLY A 83 15.37 -7.93 -10.37
N ASP A 84 14.29 -7.20 -10.71
CA ASP A 84 14.29 -5.74 -10.68
C ASP A 84 14.43 -5.21 -9.26
N ILE A 85 13.67 -5.76 -8.31
CA ILE A 85 13.74 -5.39 -6.89
C ILE A 85 15.16 -5.63 -6.34
N THR A 86 15.77 -6.76 -6.68
CA THR A 86 17.14 -7.08 -6.25
C THR A 86 18.14 -6.07 -6.81
N ARG A 87 18.02 -5.70 -8.09
CA ARG A 87 18.88 -4.66 -8.71
C ARG A 87 18.67 -3.29 -8.08
N GLU A 88 17.42 -2.90 -7.82
CA GLU A 88 17.06 -1.65 -7.14
C GLU A 88 17.68 -1.60 -5.73
N MET A 89 17.56 -2.67 -4.94
CA MET A 89 18.13 -2.75 -3.60
C MET A 89 19.66 -2.64 -3.62
N ALA A 90 20.32 -3.34 -4.54
CA ALA A 90 21.77 -3.25 -4.70
C ALA A 90 22.22 -1.83 -5.06
N ALA A 91 21.53 -1.16 -5.99
CA ALA A 91 21.81 0.23 -6.38
C ALA A 91 21.61 1.23 -5.24
N LEU A 92 20.66 0.96 -4.33
CA LEU A 92 20.34 1.83 -3.18
C LEU A 92 21.11 1.47 -1.90
N GLY A 93 21.92 0.41 -1.92
CA GLY A 93 22.66 -0.08 -0.74
C GLY A 93 21.73 -0.56 0.40
N ILE A 94 20.59 -1.14 0.04
CA ILE A 94 19.59 -1.64 0.99
C ILE A 94 19.87 -3.12 1.27
N GLU A 95 20.26 -3.44 2.52
CA GLU A 95 20.65 -4.78 2.96
C GLU A 95 19.97 -5.14 4.29
N GLY A 96 20.05 -6.43 4.68
CA GLY A 96 19.52 -6.94 5.94
C GLY A 96 18.00 -6.81 6.04
N ASP A 97 17.50 -6.50 7.23
CA ASP A 97 16.05 -6.44 7.53
C ASP A 97 15.34 -5.32 6.76
N ALA A 98 16.04 -4.24 6.41
CA ALA A 98 15.52 -3.17 5.57
C ALA A 98 15.16 -3.65 4.16
N SER A 99 15.80 -4.70 3.65
CA SER A 99 15.50 -5.27 2.33
C SER A 99 14.12 -5.93 2.28
N TRP A 100 13.66 -6.54 3.38
CA TRP A 100 12.32 -7.08 3.48
C TRP A 100 11.25 -5.98 3.42
N GLU A 101 11.44 -4.88 4.16
CA GLU A 101 10.53 -3.75 4.14
C GLU A 101 10.49 -3.08 2.76
N TYR A 102 11.64 -2.91 2.10
CA TYR A 102 11.71 -2.40 0.73
C TYR A 102 10.91 -3.27 -0.22
N ARG A 103 11.17 -4.59 -0.25
CA ARG A 103 10.50 -5.57 -1.10
C ARG A 103 9.00 -5.57 -0.89
N ARG A 104 8.53 -5.58 0.36
CA ARG A 104 7.11 -5.52 0.70
C ARG A 104 6.44 -4.27 0.12
N ASN A 105 7.08 -3.11 0.25
CA ASN A 105 6.55 -1.86 -0.27
C ASN A 105 6.51 -1.84 -1.81
N ARG A 106 7.57 -2.33 -2.48
CA ARG A 106 7.59 -2.44 -3.95
C ARG A 106 6.49 -3.36 -4.48
N LEU A 107 6.32 -4.53 -3.88
CA LEU A 107 5.27 -5.48 -4.25
C LEU A 107 3.84 -4.98 -3.93
N SER A 108 3.70 -4.00 -3.04
CA SER A 108 2.42 -3.32 -2.81
C SER A 108 2.13 -2.20 -3.82
N GLY A 109 3.01 -1.98 -4.81
CA GLY A 109 2.84 -0.99 -5.87
C GLY A 109 3.34 0.42 -5.50
N ARG A 110 4.16 0.55 -4.45
CA ARG A 110 4.81 1.83 -4.11
C ARG A 110 5.99 2.12 -5.04
N THR A 111 6.31 3.40 -5.18
CA THR A 111 7.46 3.85 -5.97
C THR A 111 8.78 3.42 -5.33
N ILE A 112 9.87 3.53 -6.08
CA ILE A 112 11.24 3.27 -5.60
C ILE A 112 11.54 4.17 -4.40
N ASP A 113 11.25 5.47 -4.52
CA ASP A 113 11.56 6.47 -3.48
C ASP A 113 10.77 6.23 -2.19
N GLU A 114 9.46 5.97 -2.29
CA GLU A 114 8.61 5.66 -1.13
C GLU A 114 9.08 4.39 -0.42
N SER A 115 9.47 3.38 -1.18
CA SER A 115 9.96 2.11 -0.64
C SER A 115 11.33 2.27 0.02
N ALA A 116 12.22 3.08 -0.57
CA ALA A 116 13.53 3.39 0.01
C ALA A 116 13.41 4.21 1.30
N GLN A 117 12.50 5.18 1.34
CA GLN A 117 12.23 5.93 2.57
C GLN A 117 11.68 5.05 3.69
N ALA A 118 10.75 4.12 3.37
CA ALA A 118 10.21 3.18 4.34
C ALA A 118 11.32 2.26 4.89
N ALA A 119 12.18 1.72 4.04
CA ALA A 119 13.32 0.89 4.43
C ALA A 119 14.33 1.64 5.31
N LYS A 120 14.63 2.90 5.00
CA LYS A 120 15.51 3.75 5.82
C LYS A 120 14.92 4.02 7.21
N ARG A 121 13.63 4.30 7.31
CA ARG A 121 12.94 4.48 8.59
C ARG A 121 12.98 3.20 9.43
N PHE A 122 12.78 2.05 8.81
CA PHE A 122 12.84 0.75 9.47
C PHE A 122 14.24 0.51 10.06
N ARG A 123 15.31 0.73 9.29
CA ARG A 123 16.70 0.63 9.76
C ARG A 123 17.01 1.58 10.93
N GLY A 124 16.45 2.79 10.93
CA GLY A 124 16.58 3.75 12.03
C GLY A 124 15.91 3.28 13.32
N LEU A 125 14.76 2.62 13.22
CA LEU A 125 14.03 2.06 14.37
C LEU A 125 14.76 0.86 14.98
N ASP A 126 15.37 0.00 14.18
CA ASP A 126 16.16 -1.14 14.68
C ASP A 126 17.45 -0.68 15.35
N SER A 127 18.12 0.34 14.83
CA SER A 127 19.28 0.95 15.49
C SER A 127 18.92 1.55 16.86
N ALA A 128 17.77 2.22 16.96
CA ALA A 128 17.29 2.78 18.23
C ALA A 128 16.92 1.67 19.25
N ARG A 129 16.29 0.58 18.79
CA ARG A 129 15.96 -0.58 19.65
C ARG A 129 17.23 -1.35 20.09
N GLY A 130 18.21 -1.46 19.22
CA GLY A 130 19.51 -2.08 19.55
C GLY A 130 20.25 -1.33 20.64
N LEU A 131 20.26 0.00 20.61
CA LEU A 131 20.86 0.85 21.64
C LEU A 131 20.15 0.76 22.99
N SER A 132 18.80 0.64 23.01
CA SER A 132 18.03 0.43 24.24
C SER A 132 18.38 -0.90 24.92
N ARG A 133 18.54 -1.99 24.15
CA ARG A 133 18.92 -3.30 24.69
C ARG A 133 20.34 -3.34 25.24
N LEU A 134 21.28 -2.62 24.62
CA LEU A 134 22.66 -2.52 25.12
C LEU A 134 22.73 -1.77 26.44
N GLY A 135 21.86 -0.78 26.68
CA GLY A 135 21.75 -0.05 27.95
C GLY A 135 21.22 -0.91 29.10
N GLU A 136 20.43 -1.94 28.81
CA GLU A 136 19.88 -2.87 29.84
C GLU A 136 20.85 -4.01 30.19
N ILE A 137 21.83 -4.33 29.34
CA ILE A 137 22.76 -5.45 29.51
C ILE A 137 24.03 -5.02 30.26
N LEU A 138 24.34 -3.73 30.33
CA LEU A 138 25.53 -3.27 31.08
C LEU A 138 25.21 -3.24 32.58
N PRO A 139 25.81 -4.12 33.41
CA PRO A 139 25.61 -4.08 34.84
C PRO A 139 26.15 -2.73 35.38
N ARG A 140 25.30 -2.05 36.16
CA ARG A 140 25.75 -0.91 36.99
C ARG A 140 26.84 -1.42 37.92
N SER A 141 28.08 -1.41 37.48
CA SER A 141 29.23 -1.68 38.34
C SER A 141 29.26 -0.65 39.44
N ALA A 142 29.01 -1.14 40.63
CA ALA A 142 29.02 -0.43 41.87
C ALA A 142 30.32 0.37 42.04
N CYS A 143 30.17 1.68 42.07
CA CYS A 143 31.16 2.55 42.65
C CYS A 143 31.11 2.34 44.19
N ARG A 144 31.84 1.36 44.70
CA ARG A 144 32.07 1.19 46.15
C ARG A 144 33.30 2.02 46.49
N THR A 145 33.08 3.22 46.95
CA THR A 145 34.10 4.04 47.62
C THR A 145 34.51 3.35 48.92
N GLN A 146 35.79 2.98 49.00
CA GLN A 146 36.44 2.62 50.29
C GLN A 146 36.79 3.92 51.03
N GLN A 147 36.31 4.03 52.24
CA GLN A 147 36.98 4.73 53.35
C GLN A 147 37.55 3.68 54.27
#